data_143c35c8a0d69f0d7967b5417842b160
#
_entry.id   143c35c8a0d69f0d7967b5417842b160
#
_cell.length_a   1.000
_cell.length_b   1.000
_cell.length_c   1.000
_cell.angle_alpha   90.00
_cell.angle_beta   90.00
_cell.angle_gamma   90.00
#
_symmetry.space_group_name_H-M   'P 1'
#
loop_
_entity.id
_entity.type
_entity.pdbx_description
1 polymer ?
#
loop_
_entity_poly.entity_id
_entity_poly.type
_entity_poly.pdbx_seq_one_letter_code
_entity_poly.pdbx_strand_id
1 'polypeptide(L)'
;ATLTVSDKMSRELIERAANRAKMMRARDPKVANLLPITVNGEKHYCMLMSPDQEYDLRTEQGAQGWLEIQKAAAAAEGKSNPIFKGGLGMINNIVLHSHESVIRFKDYGAGQNVHAARALFLGRQAAVIAYGSAGGLRFTWQEEMDDFGNEPTVAAGTILGITKTRFNNRDFGVMSIDTAAKDPTAA
;
A
#
# COMPACT_ATOMS: atom_id res chain seq x y z
N ALA A 1 -2.53 -5.33 21.31
CA ALA A 1 -1.27 -4.60 21.48
C ALA A 1 -1.61 -3.14 21.70
N THR A 2 -1.12 -2.55 22.75
CA THR A 2 -1.29 -1.12 23.05
C THR A 2 -0.31 -0.33 22.22
N LEU A 3 -0.81 0.45 21.25
CA LEU A 3 -0.02 1.40 20.50
C LEU A 3 0.20 2.65 21.38
N THR A 4 1.41 3.16 21.42
CA THR A 4 1.77 4.41 22.11
C THR A 4 2.12 5.49 21.08
N VAL A 5 2.14 6.75 21.51
CA VAL A 5 2.48 7.89 20.62
C VAL A 5 3.92 7.80 20.06
N SER A 6 4.79 7.05 20.74
CA SER A 6 6.17 6.82 20.32
C SER A 6 6.34 5.73 19.27
N ASP A 7 5.31 4.91 19.03
CA ASP A 7 5.37 3.81 18.06
C ASP A 7 5.19 4.32 16.61
N LYS A 8 6.09 5.18 16.19
CA LYS A 8 6.11 5.81 14.87
C LYS A 8 6.67 4.89 13.79
N MET A 9 6.42 5.28 12.52
CA MET A 9 7.02 4.58 11.39
C MET A 9 8.54 4.80 11.40
N SER A 10 9.29 3.69 11.30
CA SER A 10 10.75 3.70 11.30
C SER A 10 11.31 2.69 10.30
N ARG A 11 12.56 2.90 9.88
CA ARG A 11 13.29 1.96 9.01
C ARG A 11 13.36 0.56 9.64
N GLU A 12 13.69 0.49 10.93
CA GLU A 12 13.77 -0.79 11.64
C GLU A 12 12.44 -1.56 11.59
N LEU A 13 11.30 -0.86 11.76
CA LEU A 13 9.98 -1.45 11.68
C LEU A 13 9.72 -2.06 10.29
N ILE A 14 10.13 -1.38 9.22
CA ILE A 14 9.98 -1.86 7.85
C ILE A 14 10.83 -3.12 7.61
N GLU A 15 12.06 -3.15 8.09
CA GLU A 15 12.93 -4.33 7.99
C GLU A 15 12.38 -5.52 8.81
N ARG A 16 11.85 -5.27 10.00
CA ARG A 16 11.17 -6.29 10.82
C ARG A 16 9.92 -6.82 10.13
N ALA A 17 9.17 -5.96 9.45
CA ALA A 17 7.99 -6.35 8.66
C ALA A 17 8.39 -7.26 7.50
N ALA A 18 9.47 -6.95 6.78
CA ALA A 18 10.01 -7.80 5.72
C ALA A 18 10.41 -9.19 6.24
N ASN A 19 11.10 -9.23 7.38
CA ASN A 19 11.45 -10.50 8.01
C ASN A 19 10.20 -11.31 8.39
N ARG A 20 9.21 -10.64 8.99
CA ARG A 20 7.93 -11.27 9.34
C ARG A 20 7.23 -11.83 8.11
N ALA A 21 7.15 -11.07 7.02
CA ALA A 21 6.51 -11.50 5.78
C ALA A 21 7.14 -12.79 5.19
N LYS A 22 8.46 -12.90 5.26
CA LYS A 22 9.21 -14.08 4.80
C LYS A 22 9.05 -15.31 5.71
N MET A 23 8.79 -15.10 7.00
CA MET A 23 8.76 -16.13 8.04
C MET A 23 7.35 -16.42 8.59
N MET A 24 6.29 -15.95 7.95
CA MET A 24 4.91 -16.11 8.45
C MET A 24 4.55 -17.58 8.66
N ARG A 25 4.78 -18.42 7.66
CA ARG A 25 4.47 -19.86 7.72
C ARG A 25 5.29 -20.61 8.78
N ALA A 26 6.52 -20.22 8.99
CA ALA A 26 7.37 -20.84 10.01
C ALA A 26 6.90 -20.55 11.44
N ARG A 27 6.23 -19.39 11.63
CA ARG A 27 5.66 -18.98 12.93
C ARG A 27 4.22 -19.47 13.15
N ASP A 28 3.43 -19.53 12.09
CA ASP A 28 2.06 -20.07 12.10
C ASP A 28 1.84 -20.92 10.83
N PRO A 29 1.83 -22.26 10.93
CA PRO A 29 1.66 -23.17 9.78
C PRO A 29 0.34 -22.97 9.02
N LYS A 30 -0.65 -22.30 9.64
CA LYS A 30 -1.95 -22.00 9.01
C LYS A 30 -1.92 -20.76 8.10
N VAL A 31 -0.79 -20.04 8.07
CA VAL A 31 -0.63 -18.81 7.28
C VAL A 31 0.41 -19.03 6.20
N ALA A 32 0.14 -18.60 4.99
CA ALA A 32 1.11 -18.61 3.91
C ALA A 32 2.12 -17.45 4.06
N ASN A 33 3.36 -17.66 3.63
CA ASN A 33 4.31 -16.56 3.51
C ASN A 33 3.83 -15.56 2.46
N LEU A 34 4.11 -14.27 2.67
CA LEU A 34 3.95 -13.30 1.61
C LEU A 34 4.96 -13.59 0.50
N LEU A 35 4.45 -13.80 -0.70
CA LEU A 35 5.29 -14.01 -1.87
C LEU A 35 5.70 -12.65 -2.46
N PRO A 36 6.98 -12.44 -2.78
CA PRO A 36 7.42 -11.22 -3.43
C PRO A 36 6.95 -11.15 -4.89
N ILE A 37 6.88 -9.95 -5.42
CA ILE A 37 6.72 -9.67 -6.85
C ILE A 37 8.09 -9.79 -7.51
N THR A 38 8.19 -10.54 -8.61
CA THR A 38 9.44 -10.66 -9.36
C THR A 38 9.46 -9.65 -10.50
N VAL A 39 10.44 -8.78 -10.50
CA VAL A 39 10.68 -7.77 -11.54
C VAL A 39 12.11 -7.90 -12.04
N ASN A 40 12.29 -8.19 -13.31
CA ASN A 40 13.61 -8.38 -13.94
C ASN A 40 14.51 -9.40 -13.19
N GLY A 41 13.93 -10.45 -12.63
CA GLY A 41 14.65 -11.46 -11.84
C GLY A 41 14.87 -11.11 -10.37
N GLU A 42 14.64 -9.88 -9.96
CA GLU A 42 14.74 -9.43 -8.57
C GLU A 42 13.39 -9.55 -7.85
N LYS A 43 13.44 -9.84 -6.56
CA LYS A 43 12.24 -10.01 -5.71
C LYS A 43 11.97 -8.74 -4.94
N HIS A 44 10.78 -8.17 -5.12
CA HIS A 44 10.36 -6.93 -4.47
C HIS A 44 9.05 -7.11 -3.70
N TYR A 45 8.88 -6.29 -2.67
CA TYR A 45 7.60 -6.04 -2.01
C TYR A 45 7.19 -4.59 -2.24
N CYS A 46 5.92 -4.29 -2.05
CA CYS A 46 5.41 -2.93 -2.08
C CYS A 46 4.84 -2.58 -0.71
N MET A 47 5.12 -1.37 -0.23
CA MET A 47 4.53 -0.85 1.00
C MET A 47 3.84 0.47 0.71
N LEU A 48 2.56 0.55 1.09
CA LEU A 48 1.75 1.75 0.96
C LEU A 48 1.52 2.33 2.35
N MET A 49 1.91 3.58 2.55
CA MET A 49 1.80 4.30 3.83
C MET A 49 1.06 5.62 3.69
N SER A 50 0.66 6.22 4.80
CA SER A 50 0.09 7.57 4.80
C SER A 50 1.19 8.64 4.71
N PRO A 51 0.88 9.87 4.28
CA PRO A 51 1.82 10.99 4.29
C PRO A 51 2.37 11.30 5.69
N ASP A 52 1.57 11.10 6.74
CA ASP A 52 2.03 11.31 8.12
C ASP A 52 3.09 10.27 8.53
N GLN A 53 2.90 9.01 8.11
CA GLN A 53 3.91 7.96 8.32
C GLN A 53 5.17 8.20 7.49
N GLU A 54 5.03 8.75 6.28
CA GLU A 54 6.15 9.18 5.45
C GLU A 54 6.94 10.29 6.14
N TYR A 55 6.24 11.30 6.70
CA TYR A 55 6.89 12.37 7.45
C TYR A 55 7.67 11.84 8.65
N ASP A 56 7.08 10.93 9.43
CA ASP A 56 7.77 10.29 10.56
C ASP A 56 9.04 9.53 10.11
N LEU A 57 8.96 8.80 8.99
CA LEU A 57 10.11 8.10 8.42
C LEU A 57 11.22 9.05 7.94
N ARG A 58 10.86 10.20 7.37
CA ARG A 58 11.81 11.24 6.93
C ARG A 58 12.48 11.95 8.09
N THR A 59 11.76 12.14 9.19
CA THR A 59 12.24 12.82 10.38
C THR A 59 12.86 11.90 11.41
N GLU A 60 12.91 10.60 11.12
CA GLU A 60 13.58 9.62 12.00
C GLU A 60 15.03 10.04 12.27
N GLN A 61 15.38 10.20 13.54
CA GLN A 61 16.71 10.61 13.97
C GLN A 61 17.70 9.48 13.74
N GLY A 62 18.34 9.51 12.61
CA GLY A 62 19.41 8.60 12.19
C GLY A 62 19.86 9.00 10.80
N ALA A 63 20.99 9.71 10.74
CA ALA A 63 21.48 10.36 9.51
C ALA A 63 21.67 9.45 8.29
N GLN A 64 21.57 8.14 8.44
CA GLN A 64 21.77 7.17 7.36
C GLN A 64 20.48 6.60 6.78
N GLY A 65 19.37 6.64 7.52
CA GLY A 65 18.13 5.98 7.11
C GLY A 65 17.55 6.52 5.80
N TRP A 66 17.21 7.80 5.77
CA TRP A 66 16.58 8.43 4.62
C TRP A 66 17.51 8.56 3.41
N LEU A 67 18.78 8.89 3.62
CA LEU A 67 19.76 9.02 2.55
C LEU A 67 20.00 7.69 1.79
N GLU A 68 20.00 6.57 2.51
CA GLU A 68 20.11 5.24 1.89
C GLU A 68 18.87 4.89 1.08
N ILE A 69 17.68 5.27 1.57
CA ILE A 69 16.42 5.09 0.84
C ILE A 69 16.47 5.83 -0.49
N GLN A 70 16.93 7.08 -0.48
CA GLN A 70 17.03 7.90 -1.69
C GLN A 70 18.08 7.38 -2.67
N LYS A 71 19.22 6.92 -2.20
CA LYS A 71 20.23 6.29 -3.05
C LYS A 71 19.69 5.04 -3.74
N ALA A 72 18.94 4.22 -3.01
CA ALA A 72 18.29 3.04 -3.57
C ALA A 72 17.17 3.40 -4.56
N ALA A 73 16.44 4.49 -4.32
CA ALA A 73 15.44 5.01 -5.25
C ALA A 73 16.07 5.47 -6.58
N ALA A 74 17.16 6.24 -6.52
CA ALA A 74 17.88 6.70 -7.70
C ALA A 74 18.41 5.51 -8.54
N ALA A 75 18.88 4.44 -7.90
CA ALA A 75 19.26 3.21 -8.58
C ALA A 75 18.08 2.45 -9.21
N ALA A 76 16.86 2.63 -8.67
CA ALA A 76 15.64 2.00 -9.17
C ALA A 76 14.94 2.80 -10.29
N GLU A 77 15.17 4.11 -10.40
CA GLU A 77 14.55 4.99 -11.41
C GLU A 77 14.81 4.55 -12.85
N GLY A 78 15.90 3.86 -13.12
CA GLY A 78 16.20 3.26 -14.44
C GLY A 78 15.35 2.04 -14.80
N LYS A 79 14.51 1.54 -13.88
CA LYS A 79 13.66 0.36 -14.09
C LYS A 79 12.30 0.79 -14.64
N SER A 80 11.94 0.28 -15.82
CA SER A 80 10.70 0.65 -16.53
C SER A 80 9.41 0.10 -15.93
N ASN A 81 9.50 -0.72 -14.87
CA ASN A 81 8.32 -1.35 -14.27
C ASN A 81 7.48 -0.35 -13.46
N PRO A 82 6.13 -0.37 -13.60
CA PRO A 82 5.23 0.53 -12.88
C PRO A 82 5.38 0.55 -11.35
N ILE A 83 5.88 -0.52 -10.74
CA ILE A 83 6.06 -0.60 -9.28
C ILE A 83 7.05 0.47 -8.76
N PHE A 84 8.01 0.90 -9.57
CA PHE A 84 9.01 1.89 -9.19
C PHE A 84 8.57 3.33 -9.51
N LYS A 85 7.51 3.51 -10.31
CA LYS A 85 7.02 4.84 -10.68
C LYS A 85 6.25 5.47 -9.52
N GLY A 86 6.62 6.69 -9.15
CA GLY A 86 5.99 7.42 -8.05
C GLY A 86 6.31 6.87 -6.65
N GLY A 87 7.30 5.98 -6.53
CA GLY A 87 7.77 5.49 -5.24
C GLY A 87 8.59 6.54 -4.50
N LEU A 88 8.47 6.57 -3.17
CA LEU A 88 9.30 7.40 -2.29
C LEU A 88 10.76 6.94 -2.25
N GLY A 89 10.97 5.66 -2.46
CA GLY A 89 12.27 5.02 -2.36
C GLY A 89 12.16 3.51 -2.18
N MET A 90 13.29 2.89 -1.92
CA MET A 90 13.38 1.44 -1.71
C MET A 90 14.25 1.11 -0.50
N ILE A 91 13.75 0.27 0.38
CA ILE A 91 14.50 -0.30 1.52
C ILE A 91 14.46 -1.82 1.38
N ASN A 92 15.62 -2.47 1.38
CA ASN A 92 15.73 -3.95 1.39
C ASN A 92 14.75 -4.63 0.40
N ASN A 93 14.72 -4.16 -0.85
CA ASN A 93 13.81 -4.61 -1.91
C ASN A 93 12.30 -4.36 -1.62
N ILE A 94 11.98 -3.46 -0.70
CA ILE A 94 10.62 -2.97 -0.45
C ILE A 94 10.49 -1.60 -1.09
N VAL A 95 9.63 -1.48 -2.08
CA VAL A 95 9.31 -0.19 -2.71
C VAL A 95 8.28 0.52 -1.86
N LEU A 96 8.58 1.75 -1.46
CA LEU A 96 7.75 2.58 -0.61
C LEU A 96 6.88 3.52 -1.44
N HIS A 97 5.60 3.55 -1.15
CA HIS A 97 4.63 4.49 -1.72
C HIS A 97 3.86 5.20 -0.62
N SER A 98 3.46 6.44 -0.89
CA SER A 98 2.61 7.23 0.00
C SER A 98 1.31 7.59 -0.72
N HIS A 99 0.19 7.51 0.01
CA HIS A 99 -1.12 7.91 -0.51
C HIS A 99 -2.01 8.44 0.60
N GLU A 100 -2.74 9.51 0.32
CA GLU A 100 -3.61 10.19 1.29
C GLU A 100 -4.81 9.35 1.75
N SER A 101 -5.29 8.43 0.90
CA SER A 101 -6.45 7.57 1.20
C SER A 101 -6.12 6.37 2.10
N VAL A 102 -4.91 6.29 2.63
CA VAL A 102 -4.55 5.25 3.61
C VAL A 102 -5.38 5.44 4.89
N ILE A 103 -5.94 4.33 5.40
CA ILE A 103 -6.85 4.35 6.54
C ILE A 103 -6.16 4.91 7.78
N ARG A 104 -6.83 5.85 8.43
CA ARG A 104 -6.41 6.48 9.69
C ARG A 104 -7.42 6.19 10.78
N PHE A 105 -6.93 6.09 12.02
CA PHE A 105 -7.71 5.82 13.22
C PHE A 105 -7.38 6.88 14.28
N LYS A 106 -8.33 7.13 15.19
CA LYS A 106 -8.15 8.09 16.30
C LYS A 106 -8.36 7.45 17.67
N ASP A 107 -8.61 6.16 17.69
CA ASP A 107 -9.07 5.38 18.84
C ASP A 107 -8.06 4.31 19.29
N TYR A 108 -6.80 4.45 18.90
CA TYR A 108 -5.74 3.52 19.31
C TYR A 108 -5.14 3.91 20.67
N GLY A 109 -4.45 2.94 21.27
CA GLY A 109 -3.83 3.09 22.58
C GLY A 109 -4.75 2.76 23.75
N ALA A 110 -4.19 2.69 24.95
CA ALA A 110 -4.93 2.36 26.17
C ALA A 110 -5.99 3.41 26.53
N GLY A 111 -5.75 4.67 26.19
CA GLY A 111 -6.68 5.79 26.40
C GLY A 111 -7.60 6.08 25.21
N GLN A 112 -7.56 5.28 24.15
CA GLN A 112 -8.33 5.49 22.92
C GLN A 112 -8.18 6.90 22.31
N ASN A 113 -6.99 7.46 22.41
CA ASN A 113 -6.69 8.83 21.98
C ASN A 113 -5.43 8.94 21.10
N VAL A 114 -4.86 7.82 20.67
CA VAL A 114 -3.69 7.81 19.80
C VAL A 114 -4.13 7.82 18.35
N HIS A 115 -3.69 8.83 17.61
CA HIS A 115 -3.84 8.87 16.17
C HIS A 115 -2.91 7.84 15.53
N ALA A 116 -3.46 6.99 14.71
CA ALA A 116 -2.73 5.92 14.04
C ALA A 116 -3.09 5.85 12.55
N ALA A 117 -2.17 5.38 11.74
CA ALA A 117 -2.41 5.05 10.35
C ALA A 117 -2.01 3.60 10.07
N ARG A 118 -2.70 2.97 9.13
CA ARG A 118 -2.49 1.58 8.75
C ARG A 118 -1.75 1.49 7.43
N ALA A 119 -0.44 1.32 7.49
CA ALA A 119 0.33 0.97 6.30
C ALA A 119 0.02 -0.45 5.83
N LEU A 120 0.03 -0.66 4.53
CA LEU A 120 -0.20 -1.95 3.88
C LEU A 120 1.12 -2.46 3.30
N PHE A 121 1.55 -3.62 3.75
CA PHE A 121 2.68 -4.34 3.19
C PHE A 121 2.15 -5.38 2.21
N LEU A 122 2.44 -5.19 0.93
CA LEU A 122 1.83 -5.92 -0.18
C LEU A 122 2.85 -6.84 -0.82
N GLY A 123 2.47 -8.09 -0.97
CA GLY A 123 3.16 -9.06 -1.77
C GLY A 123 2.43 -9.35 -3.09
N ARG A 124 2.86 -10.39 -3.77
CA ARG A 124 2.19 -10.92 -4.94
C ARG A 124 0.77 -11.38 -4.58
N GLN A 125 -0.19 -11.08 -5.44
CA GLN A 125 -1.61 -11.48 -5.26
C GLN A 125 -2.30 -10.83 -4.04
N ALA A 126 -1.87 -9.65 -3.61
CA ALA A 126 -2.50 -8.93 -2.49
C ALA A 126 -3.95 -8.52 -2.80
N ALA A 127 -4.24 -8.19 -4.06
CA ALA A 127 -5.57 -7.83 -4.54
C ALA A 127 -5.85 -8.43 -5.91
N VAL A 128 -7.13 -8.55 -6.24
CA VAL A 128 -7.62 -9.04 -7.54
C VAL A 128 -8.55 -7.97 -8.12
N ILE A 129 -8.38 -7.71 -9.41
CA ILE A 129 -9.27 -6.90 -10.22
C ILE A 129 -10.01 -7.85 -11.16
N ALA A 130 -11.34 -7.79 -11.16
CA ALA A 130 -12.18 -8.54 -12.08
C ALA A 130 -12.93 -7.56 -12.99
N TYR A 131 -13.05 -7.90 -14.27
CA TYR A 131 -13.81 -7.15 -15.25
C TYR A 131 -15.07 -7.93 -15.63
N GLY A 132 -16.19 -7.24 -15.73
CA GLY A 132 -17.47 -7.84 -16.10
C GLY A 132 -17.62 -8.18 -17.58
N SER A 133 -16.63 -7.83 -18.41
CA SER A 133 -16.62 -8.11 -19.85
C SER A 133 -15.54 -9.13 -20.22
N ALA A 134 -15.85 -10.07 -21.09
CA ALA A 134 -14.85 -10.96 -21.67
C ALA A 134 -13.82 -10.14 -22.48
N GLY A 135 -12.53 -10.34 -22.17
CA GLY A 135 -11.43 -9.62 -22.84
C GLY A 135 -10.91 -8.38 -22.08
N GLY A 136 -11.26 -8.17 -20.82
CA GLY A 136 -10.68 -7.15 -19.95
C GLY A 136 -11.56 -5.91 -19.77
N LEU A 137 -10.91 -4.78 -19.50
CA LEU A 137 -11.61 -3.51 -19.26
C LEU A 137 -12.27 -3.03 -20.56
N ARG A 138 -13.58 -2.91 -20.54
CA ARG A 138 -14.38 -2.34 -21.63
C ARG A 138 -15.32 -1.28 -21.10
N PHE A 139 -15.47 -0.24 -21.88
CA PHE A 139 -16.46 0.80 -21.66
C PHE A 139 -17.63 0.58 -22.60
N THR A 140 -18.84 0.70 -22.10
CA THR A 140 -20.04 0.84 -22.90
C THR A 140 -20.29 2.31 -23.13
N TRP A 141 -20.64 2.67 -24.35
CA TRP A 141 -21.00 4.01 -24.74
C TRP A 141 -22.39 3.95 -25.34
N GLN A 142 -23.27 4.84 -24.90
CA GLN A 142 -24.61 4.99 -25.44
C GLN A 142 -24.92 6.47 -25.57
N GLU A 143 -25.50 6.83 -26.69
CA GLU A 143 -25.88 8.19 -27.03
C GLU A 143 -27.35 8.18 -27.40
N GLU A 144 -28.12 9.09 -26.83
CA GLU A 144 -29.53 9.27 -27.08
C GLU A 144 -29.85 10.77 -27.25
N MET A 145 -30.72 11.07 -28.19
CA MET A 145 -31.15 12.44 -28.46
C MET A 145 -32.56 12.62 -27.91
N ASP A 146 -32.70 13.48 -26.92
CA ASP A 146 -33.98 13.88 -26.32
C ASP A 146 -34.43 15.22 -26.87
N ASP A 147 -35.66 15.61 -26.56
CA ASP A 147 -36.30 16.90 -26.94
C ASP A 147 -36.16 17.22 -28.42
N PHE A 148 -36.63 16.31 -29.29
CA PHE A 148 -36.61 16.47 -30.76
C PHE A 148 -35.20 16.70 -31.33
N GLY A 149 -34.16 16.21 -30.64
CA GLY A 149 -32.76 16.34 -31.06
C GLY A 149 -32.04 17.58 -30.51
N ASN A 150 -32.61 18.27 -29.53
CA ASN A 150 -32.02 19.45 -28.91
C ASN A 150 -31.09 19.09 -27.72
N GLU A 151 -31.38 17.97 -27.03
CA GLU A 151 -30.60 17.53 -25.87
C GLU A 151 -29.88 16.19 -26.14
N PRO A 152 -28.58 16.21 -26.45
CA PRO A 152 -27.78 14.99 -26.53
C PRO A 152 -27.47 14.47 -25.13
N THR A 153 -27.91 13.25 -24.81
CA THR A 153 -27.60 12.55 -23.58
C THR A 153 -26.56 11.46 -23.88
N VAL A 154 -25.48 11.43 -23.11
CA VAL A 154 -24.38 10.47 -23.27
C VAL A 154 -24.19 9.67 -22.00
N ALA A 155 -24.18 8.36 -22.12
CA ALA A 155 -23.88 7.44 -21.04
C ALA A 155 -22.61 6.64 -21.33
N ALA A 156 -21.66 6.68 -20.38
CA ALA A 156 -20.47 5.82 -20.41
C ALA A 156 -20.49 4.93 -19.16
N GLY A 157 -20.30 3.64 -19.32
CA GLY A 157 -20.32 2.68 -18.23
C GLY A 157 -19.20 1.65 -18.31
N THR A 158 -18.81 1.13 -17.17
CA THR A 158 -17.92 -0.02 -17.07
C THR A 158 -18.29 -0.89 -15.88
N ILE A 159 -18.01 -2.18 -15.97
CA ILE A 159 -18.25 -3.13 -14.87
C ILE A 159 -16.89 -3.65 -14.43
N LEU A 160 -16.50 -3.31 -13.20
CA LEU A 160 -15.28 -3.80 -12.58
C LEU A 160 -15.51 -4.09 -11.10
N GLY A 161 -14.77 -5.03 -10.56
CA GLY A 161 -14.73 -5.32 -9.14
C GLY A 161 -13.30 -5.40 -8.65
N ILE A 162 -13.03 -4.82 -7.48
CA ILE A 162 -11.72 -4.88 -6.82
C ILE A 162 -11.92 -5.45 -5.42
N THR A 163 -11.13 -6.47 -5.08
CA THR A 163 -11.17 -7.06 -3.75
C THR A 163 -9.80 -7.53 -3.31
N LYS A 164 -9.59 -7.57 -1.98
CA LYS A 164 -8.40 -8.22 -1.42
C LYS A 164 -8.51 -9.73 -1.55
N THR A 165 -7.40 -10.38 -1.80
CA THR A 165 -7.36 -11.84 -1.90
C THR A 165 -7.49 -12.47 -0.50
N ARG A 166 -8.35 -13.46 -0.38
CA ARG A 166 -8.55 -14.24 0.86
C ARG A 166 -8.40 -15.72 0.57
N PHE A 167 -7.75 -16.44 1.48
CA PHE A 167 -7.60 -17.87 1.44
C PHE A 167 -7.86 -18.46 2.84
N ASN A 168 -8.70 -19.48 2.96
CA ASN A 168 -9.12 -20.07 4.25
C ASN A 168 -9.61 -19.02 5.26
N ASN A 169 -10.45 -18.07 4.84
CA ASN A 169 -10.95 -16.96 5.65
C ASN A 169 -9.88 -16.01 6.22
N ARG A 170 -8.66 -16.07 5.71
CA ARG A 170 -7.56 -15.17 6.08
C ARG A 170 -7.13 -14.34 4.89
N ASP A 171 -6.59 -13.17 5.17
CA ASP A 171 -6.03 -12.31 4.13
C ASP A 171 -4.77 -12.96 3.56
N PHE A 172 -4.65 -12.93 2.23
CA PHE A 172 -3.56 -13.53 1.50
C PHE A 172 -2.78 -12.46 0.74
N GLY A 173 -1.45 -12.51 0.83
CA GLY A 173 -0.59 -11.57 0.12
C GLY A 173 -0.53 -10.15 0.69
N VAL A 174 -1.19 -9.88 1.83
CA VAL A 174 -1.20 -8.56 2.46
C VAL A 174 -0.95 -8.69 3.96
N MET A 175 -0.21 -7.71 4.52
CA MET A 175 0.00 -7.55 5.97
C MET A 175 -0.21 -6.09 6.33
N SER A 176 -0.98 -5.81 7.39
CA SER A 176 -1.15 -4.47 7.91
C SER A 176 -0.11 -4.14 8.97
N ILE A 177 0.32 -2.89 8.99
CA ILE A 177 1.25 -2.32 9.97
C ILE A 177 0.62 -1.04 10.49
N ASP A 178 0.20 -1.06 11.75
CA ASP A 178 -0.40 0.09 12.41
C ASP A 178 0.69 0.81 13.20
N THR A 179 0.86 2.10 12.97
CA THR A 179 1.79 2.96 13.69
C THR A 179 1.10 4.23 14.15
N ALA A 180 1.62 4.82 15.21
CA ALA A 180 1.20 6.15 15.59
C ALA A 180 1.57 7.12 14.46
N ALA A 181 0.62 7.93 14.04
CA ALA A 181 0.77 8.91 12.98
C ALA A 181 -0.13 10.09 13.29
N LYS A 182 0.43 11.13 13.92
CA LYS A 182 -0.26 12.39 14.19
C LYS A 182 0.10 13.37 13.07
N ASP A 183 -0.88 14.12 12.62
CA ASP A 183 -0.64 15.27 11.72
C ASP A 183 0.39 16.21 12.39
N PRO A 184 1.55 16.46 11.77
CA PRO A 184 2.59 17.28 12.35
C PRO A 184 2.17 18.76 12.48
N THR A 185 1.12 19.18 11.77
CA THR A 185 0.58 20.54 11.79
C THR A 185 -0.57 20.71 12.79
N ALA A 186 -1.12 19.61 13.30
CA ALA A 186 -2.16 19.66 14.32
C ALA A 186 -1.56 19.89 15.71
N ALA A 187 -1.87 21.04 16.30
CA ALA A 187 -1.50 21.39 17.66
C ALA A 187 -2.13 20.46 18.72
#